data_8c8afd6b39fb86fbd024a2facb86cccd
#
_entry.id   8c8afd6b39fb86fbd024a2facb86cccd
#
_cell.length_a   1.000
_cell.length_b   1.000
_cell.length_c   1.000
_cell.angle_alpha   90.00
_cell.angle_beta   90.00
_cell.angle_gamma   90.00
#
_symmetry.space_group_name_H-M   'P 1'
#
loop_
_entity.id
_entity.type
_entity.pdbx_description
1 polymer ?
#
loop_
_entity_poly.entity_id
_entity_poly.type
_entity_poly.pdbx_seq_one_letter_code
_entity_poly.pdbx_strand_id
1 'polypeptide(L)'
;LFATALFLWISETLPNYVTSMLLICGLVLTGILKAKPAMATLGDPVIWLNVSAFVLASALVKTQLVKRVALWLILRFGRNASAIFLTFLGINVLLAAFVNATAAKAALMMPLFMVISAVYGAPGTDTTNNFSRNLVLYNLVMINASCNAFMTGSGANLLAIALLAGAGCTIYYFDWLMAGLPLVIGFGIIGYGLGMRFIFPVSEEDKQPKLQGGMESLQKAYEELGPFKMDELKAIAIFGLVLLVWATDKIHGINATVVAMTGAVIMLAPQFKLLNWNDVDIPWHLMIFSA
;
A
#
# COMPACT_ATOMS: atom_id res chain seq x y z
N LEU A 1 20.80 -19.75 -17.55
CA LEU A 1 20.40 -19.39 -16.18
C LEU A 1 19.32 -18.30 -16.16
N PHE A 2 19.58 -17.12 -16.75
CA PHE A 2 18.57 -16.03 -16.73
C PHE A 2 17.26 -16.43 -17.43
N ALA A 3 17.32 -17.01 -18.63
CA ALA A 3 16.13 -17.47 -19.33
C ALA A 3 15.37 -18.56 -18.54
N THR A 4 16.07 -19.43 -17.84
CA THR A 4 15.46 -20.44 -16.98
C THR A 4 14.77 -19.80 -15.78
N ALA A 5 15.42 -18.83 -15.14
CA ALA A 5 14.83 -18.09 -14.04
C ALA A 5 13.59 -17.30 -14.49
N LEU A 6 13.67 -16.63 -15.64
CA LEU A 6 12.54 -15.90 -16.23
C LEU A 6 11.35 -16.83 -16.51
N PHE A 7 11.61 -18.02 -17.09
CA PHE A 7 10.57 -19.02 -17.31
C PHE A 7 9.94 -19.48 -15.98
N LEU A 8 10.75 -19.76 -14.96
CA LEU A 8 10.24 -20.17 -13.64
C LEU A 8 9.43 -19.08 -12.95
N TRP A 9 9.82 -17.81 -13.10
CA TRP A 9 9.05 -16.68 -12.58
C TRP A 9 7.71 -16.47 -13.30
N ILE A 10 7.69 -16.59 -14.63
CA ILE A 10 6.45 -16.43 -15.44
C ILE A 10 5.50 -17.61 -15.25
N SER A 11 6.04 -18.83 -15.18
CA SER A 11 5.23 -20.04 -15.01
C SER A 11 4.78 -20.30 -13.58
N GLU A 12 5.33 -19.55 -12.61
CA GLU A 12 5.09 -19.73 -11.17
C GLU A 12 5.20 -21.19 -10.68
N THR A 13 6.02 -21.99 -11.40
CA THR A 13 6.25 -23.40 -11.07
C THR A 13 6.91 -23.56 -9.71
N LEU A 14 7.74 -22.57 -9.32
CA LEU A 14 8.35 -22.45 -8.02
C LEU A 14 7.99 -21.09 -7.41
N PRO A 15 7.93 -20.97 -6.09
CA PRO A 15 7.80 -19.67 -5.45
C PRO A 15 8.90 -18.71 -5.92
N ASN A 16 8.55 -17.46 -6.19
CA ASN A 16 9.44 -16.48 -6.81
C ASN A 16 10.76 -16.29 -6.04
N TYR A 17 10.72 -16.27 -4.71
CA TYR A 17 11.93 -16.18 -3.87
C TYR A 17 12.85 -17.41 -3.99
N VAL A 18 12.29 -18.60 -4.20
CA VAL A 18 13.09 -19.82 -4.43
C VAL A 18 13.83 -19.72 -5.76
N THR A 19 13.13 -19.27 -6.81
CA THR A 19 13.72 -19.02 -8.13
C THR A 19 14.87 -18.01 -8.05
N SER A 20 14.69 -16.90 -7.28
CA SER A 20 15.73 -15.90 -7.07
C SER A 20 16.95 -16.49 -6.35
N MET A 21 16.73 -17.26 -5.29
CA MET A 21 17.83 -17.94 -4.59
C MET A 21 18.56 -18.94 -5.48
N LEU A 22 17.83 -19.72 -6.29
CA LEU A 22 18.42 -20.64 -7.25
C LEU A 22 19.25 -19.91 -8.31
N LEU A 23 18.79 -18.75 -8.78
CA LEU A 23 19.53 -17.92 -9.72
C LEU A 23 20.85 -17.43 -9.10
N ILE A 24 20.81 -16.89 -7.89
CA ILE A 24 22.01 -16.44 -7.17
C ILE A 24 23.00 -17.61 -6.99
N CYS A 25 22.52 -18.75 -6.50
CA CYS A 25 23.34 -19.93 -6.35
C CYS A 25 23.92 -20.40 -7.68
N GLY A 26 23.11 -20.46 -8.72
CA GLY A 26 23.54 -20.86 -10.07
C GLY A 26 24.61 -19.93 -10.65
N LEU A 27 24.50 -18.63 -10.47
CA LEU A 27 25.49 -17.65 -10.92
C LEU A 27 26.83 -17.83 -10.21
N VAL A 28 26.82 -18.17 -8.93
CA VAL A 28 28.04 -18.42 -8.14
C VAL A 28 28.64 -19.79 -8.49
N LEU A 29 27.83 -20.84 -8.52
CA LEU A 29 28.33 -22.22 -8.79
C LEU A 29 28.90 -22.38 -10.20
N THR A 30 28.34 -21.66 -11.18
CA THR A 30 28.87 -21.65 -12.56
C THR A 30 30.07 -20.72 -12.76
N GLY A 31 30.49 -19.99 -11.72
CA GLY A 31 31.61 -19.06 -11.79
C GLY A 31 31.34 -17.77 -12.58
N ILE A 32 30.08 -17.50 -13.00
CA ILE A 32 29.71 -16.27 -13.70
C ILE A 32 29.89 -15.06 -12.79
N LEU A 33 29.52 -15.19 -11.52
CA LEU A 33 29.70 -14.17 -10.50
C LEU A 33 30.45 -14.76 -9.27
N LYS A 34 31.26 -13.92 -8.64
CA LYS A 34 31.81 -14.25 -7.32
C LYS A 34 30.75 -14.11 -6.25
N ALA A 35 30.85 -14.89 -5.17
CA ALA A 35 29.86 -14.88 -4.08
C ALA A 35 29.61 -13.46 -3.49
N LYS A 36 30.68 -12.68 -3.27
CA LYS A 36 30.58 -11.35 -2.69
C LYS A 36 29.70 -10.38 -3.53
N PRO A 37 29.93 -10.18 -4.85
CA PRO A 37 29.03 -9.34 -5.66
C PRO A 37 27.64 -9.95 -5.82
N ALA A 38 27.49 -11.28 -5.87
CA ALA A 38 26.18 -11.92 -5.96
C ALA A 38 25.30 -11.67 -4.71
N MET A 39 25.93 -11.62 -3.53
CA MET A 39 25.22 -11.33 -2.27
C MET A 39 25.10 -9.84 -1.97
N ALA A 40 25.83 -8.98 -2.68
CA ALA A 40 25.80 -7.53 -2.44
C ALA A 40 24.45 -6.91 -2.75
N THR A 41 23.65 -7.52 -3.62
CA THR A 41 22.28 -7.07 -3.95
C THR A 41 21.38 -7.03 -2.72
N LEU A 42 21.53 -7.96 -1.77
CA LEU A 42 20.77 -7.94 -0.51
C LEU A 42 21.12 -6.73 0.39
N GLY A 43 22.26 -6.10 0.16
CA GLY A 43 22.68 -4.87 0.83
C GLY A 43 22.27 -3.59 0.11
N ASP A 44 21.53 -3.68 -1.00
CA ASP A 44 21.11 -2.51 -1.76
C ASP A 44 20.23 -1.57 -0.91
N PRO A 45 20.45 -0.25 -0.97
CA PRO A 45 19.63 0.73 -0.25
C PRO A 45 18.12 0.57 -0.48
N VAL A 46 17.70 0.11 -1.66
CA VAL A 46 16.29 -0.12 -1.99
C VAL A 46 15.67 -1.23 -1.13
N ILE A 47 16.40 -2.30 -0.86
CA ILE A 47 15.93 -3.38 0.03
C ILE A 47 15.69 -2.83 1.45
N TRP A 48 16.63 -2.03 1.95
CA TRP A 48 16.53 -1.43 3.28
C TRP A 48 15.46 -0.34 3.35
N LEU A 49 15.20 0.37 2.26
CA LEU A 49 14.06 1.27 2.15
C LEU A 49 12.73 0.51 2.27
N ASN A 50 12.60 -0.64 1.57
CA ASN A 50 11.44 -1.52 1.70
C ASN A 50 11.26 -2.04 3.12
N VAL A 51 12.30 -2.60 3.73
CA VAL A 51 12.28 -3.09 5.12
C VAL A 51 11.80 -1.97 6.06
N SER A 52 12.37 -0.78 5.95
CA SER A 52 12.00 0.37 6.77
C SER A 52 10.54 0.80 6.56
N ALA A 53 10.07 0.78 5.30
CA ALA A 53 8.68 1.09 4.99
C ALA A 53 7.71 0.07 5.62
N PHE A 54 8.07 -1.23 5.67
CA PHE A 54 7.27 -2.24 6.37
C PHE A 54 7.25 -2.01 7.89
N VAL A 55 8.36 -1.61 8.50
CA VAL A 55 8.39 -1.24 9.92
C VAL A 55 7.46 -0.04 10.19
N LEU A 56 7.56 1.01 9.38
CA LEU A 56 6.71 2.20 9.49
C LEU A 56 5.23 1.82 9.35
N ALA A 57 4.89 1.01 8.35
CA ALA A 57 3.52 0.53 8.12
C ALA A 57 2.99 -0.30 9.29
N SER A 58 3.82 -1.18 9.88
CA SER A 58 3.43 -2.01 11.04
C SER A 58 3.00 -1.16 12.24
N ALA A 59 3.65 -0.01 12.47
CA ALA A 59 3.24 0.91 13.53
C ALA A 59 1.84 1.48 13.30
N LEU A 60 1.53 1.85 12.05
CA LEU A 60 0.24 2.42 11.70
C LEU A 60 -0.89 1.39 11.78
N VAL A 61 -0.57 0.12 11.45
CA VAL A 61 -1.51 -1.00 11.59
C VAL A 61 -1.73 -1.35 13.07
N LYS A 62 -0.65 -1.50 13.85
CA LYS A 62 -0.71 -1.83 15.29
C LYS A 62 -1.50 -0.79 16.08
N THR A 63 -1.32 0.48 15.79
CA THR A 63 -2.05 1.57 16.45
C THR A 63 -3.49 1.69 15.97
N GLN A 64 -3.91 0.93 14.96
CA GLN A 64 -5.22 1.02 14.30
C GLN A 64 -5.52 2.39 13.65
N LEU A 65 -4.51 3.22 13.49
CA LEU A 65 -4.66 4.56 12.89
C LEU A 65 -5.27 4.48 11.49
N VAL A 66 -4.83 3.52 10.69
CA VAL A 66 -5.34 3.30 9.33
C VAL A 66 -6.85 3.02 9.35
N LYS A 67 -7.31 2.13 10.25
CA LYS A 67 -8.73 1.80 10.42
C LYS A 67 -9.53 3.04 10.85
N ARG A 68 -9.01 3.80 11.82
CA ARG A 68 -9.64 5.03 12.30
C ARG A 68 -9.84 6.05 11.19
N VAL A 69 -8.80 6.33 10.41
CA VAL A 69 -8.86 7.30 9.32
C VAL A 69 -9.82 6.84 8.22
N ALA A 70 -9.79 5.55 7.85
CA ALA A 70 -10.70 5.00 6.86
C ALA A 70 -12.17 5.11 7.30
N LEU A 71 -12.50 4.72 8.53
CA LEU A 71 -13.84 4.83 9.09
C LEU A 71 -14.29 6.30 9.16
N TRP A 72 -13.44 7.19 9.65
CA TRP A 72 -13.73 8.62 9.71
C TRP A 72 -14.06 9.21 8.34
N LEU A 73 -13.26 8.88 7.32
CA LEU A 73 -13.49 9.34 5.94
C LEU A 73 -14.83 8.83 5.40
N ILE A 74 -15.17 7.56 5.62
CA ILE A 74 -16.43 6.97 5.16
C ILE A 74 -17.61 7.63 5.87
N LEU A 75 -17.56 7.77 7.19
CA LEU A 75 -18.62 8.39 7.97
C LEU A 75 -18.83 9.86 7.62
N ARG A 76 -17.75 10.58 7.31
CA ARG A 76 -17.80 12.01 7.00
C ARG A 76 -18.25 12.31 5.58
N PHE A 77 -17.82 11.51 4.61
CA PHE A 77 -17.98 11.78 3.19
C PHE A 77 -18.83 10.75 2.43
N GLY A 78 -19.03 9.55 2.98
CA GLY A 78 -19.72 8.43 2.31
C GLY A 78 -21.26 8.55 2.29
N ARG A 79 -21.81 9.72 1.95
CA ARG A 79 -23.26 9.99 2.04
C ARG A 79 -24.10 9.37 0.91
N ASN A 80 -23.53 9.11 -0.24
CA ASN A 80 -24.18 8.50 -1.40
C ASN A 80 -23.16 7.67 -2.20
N ALA A 81 -23.64 6.89 -3.17
CA ALA A 81 -22.82 5.99 -3.96
C ALA A 81 -21.59 6.68 -4.56
N SER A 82 -21.75 7.84 -5.19
CA SER A 82 -20.65 8.59 -5.81
C SER A 82 -19.63 9.07 -4.77
N ALA A 83 -20.11 9.59 -3.65
CA ALA A 83 -19.27 10.05 -2.56
C ALA A 83 -18.48 8.88 -1.93
N ILE A 84 -19.06 7.68 -1.84
CA ILE A 84 -18.37 6.48 -1.37
C ILE A 84 -17.20 6.12 -2.28
N PHE A 85 -17.38 6.08 -3.61
CA PHE A 85 -16.29 5.78 -4.53
C PHE A 85 -15.16 6.80 -4.44
N LEU A 86 -15.47 8.10 -4.37
CA LEU A 86 -14.46 9.15 -4.20
C LEU A 86 -13.78 9.07 -2.83
N THR A 87 -14.52 8.70 -1.78
CA THR A 87 -13.95 8.47 -0.45
C THR A 87 -12.98 7.28 -0.50
N PHE A 88 -13.33 6.19 -1.17
CA PHE A 88 -12.44 5.06 -1.34
C PHE A 88 -11.22 5.38 -2.21
N LEU A 89 -11.36 6.24 -3.22
CA LEU A 89 -10.22 6.77 -3.94
C LEU A 89 -9.25 7.48 -2.98
N GLY A 90 -9.77 8.39 -2.17
CA GLY A 90 -8.98 9.09 -1.15
C GLY A 90 -8.34 8.14 -0.14
N ILE A 91 -9.08 7.14 0.35
CA ILE A 91 -8.56 6.13 1.26
C ILE A 91 -7.44 5.31 0.60
N ASN A 92 -7.63 4.83 -0.63
CA ASN A 92 -6.61 4.05 -1.34
C ASN A 92 -5.33 4.85 -1.57
N VAL A 93 -5.45 6.12 -1.96
CA VAL A 93 -4.30 7.02 -2.11
C VAL A 93 -3.61 7.24 -0.77
N LEU A 94 -4.38 7.53 0.29
CA LEU A 94 -3.82 7.73 1.62
C LEU A 94 -3.12 6.45 2.13
N LEU A 95 -3.77 5.29 1.99
CA LEU A 95 -3.17 4.01 2.38
C LEU A 95 -1.89 3.69 1.61
N ALA A 96 -1.80 4.10 0.35
CA ALA A 96 -0.60 3.89 -0.46
C ALA A 96 0.61 4.69 0.04
N ALA A 97 0.38 5.82 0.72
CA ALA A 97 1.45 6.55 1.40
C ALA A 97 2.01 5.79 2.60
N PHE A 98 1.16 4.98 3.26
CA PHE A 98 1.47 4.35 4.55
C PHE A 98 1.77 2.86 4.44
N VAL A 99 1.10 2.16 3.53
CA VAL A 99 1.13 0.69 3.42
C VAL A 99 1.54 0.29 2.01
N ASN A 100 2.76 -0.21 1.85
CA ASN A 100 3.27 -0.66 0.56
C ASN A 100 2.82 -2.09 0.19
N ALA A 101 2.32 -2.87 1.16
CA ALA A 101 1.80 -4.21 0.92
C ALA A 101 0.35 -4.16 0.42
N THR A 102 0.11 -4.51 -0.84
CA THR A 102 -1.24 -4.55 -1.44
C THR A 102 -2.18 -5.53 -0.71
N ALA A 103 -1.66 -6.69 -0.29
CA ALA A 103 -2.42 -7.67 0.48
C ALA A 103 -2.89 -7.12 1.84
N ALA A 104 -2.04 -6.39 2.55
CA ALA A 104 -2.42 -5.76 3.82
C ALA A 104 -3.49 -4.67 3.61
N LYS A 105 -3.38 -3.86 2.55
CA LYS A 105 -4.43 -2.89 2.18
C LYS A 105 -5.75 -3.58 1.88
N ALA A 106 -5.72 -4.66 1.11
CA ALA A 106 -6.92 -5.43 0.78
C ALA A 106 -7.59 -6.02 2.04
N ALA A 107 -6.80 -6.61 2.95
CA ALA A 107 -7.30 -7.16 4.21
C ALA A 107 -7.95 -6.09 5.11
N LEU A 108 -7.38 -4.89 5.16
CA LEU A 108 -7.95 -3.76 5.92
C LEU A 108 -9.25 -3.23 5.30
N MET A 109 -9.35 -3.25 3.97
CA MET A 109 -10.48 -2.67 3.25
C MET A 109 -11.65 -3.65 3.09
N MET A 110 -11.39 -4.96 3.07
CA MET A 110 -12.41 -5.98 2.82
C MET A 110 -13.61 -5.92 3.78
N PRO A 111 -13.44 -5.83 5.10
CA PRO A 111 -14.57 -5.67 6.02
C PRO A 111 -15.42 -4.43 5.74
N LEU A 112 -14.78 -3.33 5.32
CA LEU A 112 -15.48 -2.08 4.97
C LEU A 112 -16.32 -2.25 3.70
N PHE A 113 -15.77 -2.94 2.68
CA PHE A 113 -16.52 -3.25 1.46
C PHE A 113 -17.75 -4.10 1.77
N MET A 114 -17.61 -5.12 2.62
CA MET A 114 -18.72 -6.00 2.98
C MET A 114 -19.84 -5.23 3.68
N VAL A 115 -19.52 -4.38 4.64
CA VAL A 115 -20.52 -3.57 5.35
C VAL A 115 -21.20 -2.59 4.40
N ILE A 116 -20.45 -1.88 3.56
CA ILE A 116 -21.03 -0.91 2.62
C ILE A 116 -21.87 -1.64 1.56
N SER A 117 -21.40 -2.77 1.04
CA SER A 117 -22.20 -3.59 0.12
C SER A 117 -23.53 -4.00 0.73
N ALA A 118 -23.54 -4.42 2.00
CA ALA A 118 -24.77 -4.74 2.73
C ALA A 118 -25.70 -3.53 2.85
N VAL A 119 -25.18 -2.33 3.14
CA VAL A 119 -25.97 -1.09 3.21
C VAL A 119 -26.68 -0.78 1.89
N TYR A 120 -26.02 -1.11 0.77
CA TYR A 120 -26.57 -0.90 -0.59
C TYR A 120 -27.32 -2.12 -1.15
N GLY A 121 -27.71 -3.06 -0.28
CA GLY A 121 -28.63 -4.13 -0.63
C GLY A 121 -27.98 -5.42 -1.17
N ALA A 122 -26.69 -5.62 -0.95
CA ALA A 122 -25.99 -6.85 -1.28
C ALA A 122 -25.30 -7.44 -0.02
N PRO A 123 -26.04 -8.07 0.89
CA PRO A 123 -25.47 -8.67 2.09
C PRO A 123 -24.54 -9.85 1.73
N GLY A 124 -23.39 -9.89 2.37
CA GLY A 124 -22.44 -11.01 2.24
C GLY A 124 -21.73 -11.04 0.88
N THR A 125 -21.65 -12.23 0.31
CA THR A 125 -21.02 -12.49 -1.00
C THR A 125 -21.99 -12.41 -2.19
N ASP A 126 -23.24 -12.02 -1.96
CA ASP A 126 -24.22 -11.87 -3.03
C ASP A 126 -23.83 -10.69 -3.93
N THR A 127 -23.36 -11.03 -5.13
CA THR A 127 -22.83 -10.08 -6.11
C THR A 127 -23.86 -9.69 -7.16
N THR A 128 -25.15 -9.85 -6.92
CA THR A 128 -26.18 -9.50 -7.89
C THR A 128 -26.34 -8.01 -8.09
N ASN A 129 -25.95 -7.22 -7.09
CA ASN A 129 -26.03 -5.78 -7.12
C ASN A 129 -24.81 -5.15 -7.84
N ASN A 130 -25.07 -4.36 -8.88
CA ASN A 130 -24.01 -3.74 -9.67
C ASN A 130 -23.21 -2.67 -8.90
N PHE A 131 -23.80 -2.02 -7.90
CA PHE A 131 -23.04 -1.11 -7.03
C PHE A 131 -21.95 -1.87 -6.28
N SER A 132 -22.29 -3.00 -5.66
CA SER A 132 -21.34 -3.82 -4.90
C SER A 132 -20.26 -4.43 -5.78
N ARG A 133 -20.62 -4.89 -6.99
CA ARG A 133 -19.64 -5.37 -7.98
C ARG A 133 -18.64 -4.27 -8.35
N ASN A 134 -19.15 -3.08 -8.68
CA ASN A 134 -18.28 -1.94 -8.98
C ASN A 134 -17.40 -1.57 -7.80
N LEU A 135 -17.96 -1.56 -6.58
CA LEU A 135 -17.22 -1.20 -5.38
C LEU A 135 -16.01 -2.13 -5.18
N VAL A 136 -16.23 -3.44 -5.27
CA VAL A 136 -15.16 -4.43 -5.08
C VAL A 136 -14.14 -4.35 -6.22
N LEU A 137 -14.57 -4.36 -7.47
CA LEU A 137 -13.66 -4.34 -8.62
C LEU A 137 -12.88 -3.03 -8.71
N TYR A 138 -13.56 -1.91 -8.51
CA TYR A 138 -12.89 -0.60 -8.47
C TYR A 138 -11.80 -0.56 -7.40
N ASN A 139 -12.10 -1.04 -6.19
CA ASN A 139 -11.11 -1.03 -5.13
C ASN A 139 -9.98 -2.03 -5.35
N LEU A 140 -10.26 -3.21 -5.93
CA LEU A 140 -9.22 -4.15 -6.33
C LEU A 140 -8.20 -3.50 -7.28
N VAL A 141 -8.70 -2.77 -8.28
CA VAL A 141 -7.85 -2.03 -9.21
C VAL A 141 -7.15 -0.87 -8.51
N MET A 142 -7.86 -0.11 -7.69
CA MET A 142 -7.31 1.07 -7.01
C MET A 142 -6.29 0.74 -5.92
N ILE A 143 -6.44 -0.38 -5.22
CA ILE A 143 -5.42 -0.86 -4.27
C ILE A 143 -4.07 -1.04 -4.97
N ASN A 144 -4.06 -1.55 -6.18
CA ASN A 144 -2.84 -1.72 -6.99
C ASN A 144 -2.39 -0.41 -7.64
N ALA A 145 -3.30 0.33 -8.28
CA ALA A 145 -2.97 1.57 -8.98
C ALA A 145 -2.45 2.66 -8.04
N SER A 146 -3.05 2.80 -6.85
CA SER A 146 -2.68 3.82 -5.87
C SER A 146 -1.23 3.70 -5.37
N CYS A 147 -0.66 2.50 -5.43
CA CYS A 147 0.74 2.28 -5.07
C CYS A 147 1.70 3.15 -5.89
N ASN A 148 1.33 3.48 -7.13
CA ASN A 148 2.16 4.29 -8.02
C ASN A 148 2.15 5.78 -7.67
N ALA A 149 1.26 6.25 -6.79
CA ALA A 149 1.25 7.64 -6.34
C ALA A 149 2.50 8.00 -5.53
N PHE A 150 3.05 7.04 -4.79
CA PHE A 150 4.19 7.26 -3.90
C PHE A 150 5.37 6.37 -4.29
N MET A 151 6.57 6.92 -4.20
CA MET A 151 7.81 6.19 -4.47
C MET A 151 7.87 4.89 -3.64
N THR A 152 7.52 4.98 -2.36
CA THR A 152 7.50 3.87 -1.40
C THR A 152 6.23 3.03 -1.42
N GLY A 153 5.27 3.34 -2.28
CA GLY A 153 3.98 2.65 -2.34
C GLY A 153 4.05 1.22 -2.88
N SER A 154 5.16 0.83 -3.52
CA SER A 154 5.39 -0.51 -4.06
C SER A 154 6.88 -0.80 -4.19
N GLY A 155 7.29 -2.04 -3.95
CA GLY A 155 8.65 -2.50 -4.21
C GLY A 155 9.08 -2.35 -5.68
N ALA A 156 8.13 -2.51 -6.61
CA ALA A 156 8.38 -2.31 -8.03
C ALA A 156 8.78 -0.86 -8.38
N ASN A 157 8.20 0.13 -7.71
CA ASN A 157 8.57 1.53 -7.89
C ASN A 157 10.02 1.77 -7.47
N LEU A 158 10.41 1.21 -6.34
CA LEU A 158 11.76 1.34 -5.80
C LEU A 158 12.78 0.64 -6.69
N LEU A 159 12.45 -0.52 -7.24
CA LEU A 159 13.28 -1.21 -8.22
C LEU A 159 13.46 -0.37 -9.49
N ALA A 160 12.37 0.21 -10.01
CA ALA A 160 12.45 1.10 -11.18
C ALA A 160 13.40 2.28 -10.94
N ILE A 161 13.33 2.88 -9.75
CA ILE A 161 14.22 3.99 -9.37
C ILE A 161 15.67 3.53 -9.26
N ALA A 162 15.92 2.36 -8.68
CA ALA A 162 17.28 1.80 -8.60
C ALA A 162 17.88 1.57 -10.00
N LEU A 163 17.09 1.02 -10.92
CA LEU A 163 17.52 0.82 -12.32
C LEU A 163 17.79 2.15 -13.03
N LEU A 164 16.95 3.16 -12.84
CA LEU A 164 17.14 4.49 -13.39
C LEU A 164 18.38 5.17 -12.82
N ALA A 165 18.62 5.05 -11.52
CA ALA A 165 19.84 5.57 -10.88
C ALA A 165 21.08 4.88 -11.42
N GLY A 166 21.06 3.58 -11.67
CA GLY A 166 22.12 2.83 -12.35
C GLY A 166 22.39 3.30 -13.78
N ALA A 167 21.37 3.85 -14.46
CA ALA A 167 21.48 4.49 -15.76
C ALA A 167 21.87 5.98 -15.71
N GLY A 168 22.18 6.51 -14.53
CA GLY A 168 22.57 7.91 -14.34
C GLY A 168 21.42 8.90 -14.17
N CYS A 169 20.17 8.41 -14.04
CA CYS A 169 19.00 9.24 -13.84
C CYS A 169 18.61 9.24 -12.34
N THR A 170 18.77 10.39 -11.68
CA THR A 170 18.31 10.54 -10.27
C THR A 170 16.89 11.05 -10.24
N ILE A 171 16.00 10.31 -9.60
CA ILE A 171 14.61 10.70 -9.36
C ILE A 171 14.42 10.94 -7.87
N TYR A 172 13.95 12.12 -7.53
CA TYR A 172 13.63 12.50 -6.16
C TYR A 172 12.21 12.06 -5.79
N TYR A 173 11.94 11.90 -4.51
CA TYR A 173 10.63 11.51 -4.00
C TYR A 173 9.53 12.47 -4.45
N PHE A 174 9.80 13.76 -4.41
CA PHE A 174 8.86 14.79 -4.85
C PHE A 174 8.55 14.72 -6.34
N ASP A 175 9.54 14.40 -7.20
CA ASP A 175 9.31 14.22 -8.65
C ASP A 175 8.37 13.07 -8.93
N TRP A 176 8.60 11.95 -8.23
CA TRP A 176 7.71 10.79 -8.32
C TRP A 176 6.28 11.14 -7.89
N LEU A 177 6.12 11.82 -6.75
CA LEU A 177 4.83 12.22 -6.22
C LEU A 177 4.07 13.14 -7.21
N MET A 178 4.76 14.13 -7.75
CA MET A 178 4.16 15.10 -8.71
C MET A 178 3.74 14.44 -10.02
N ALA A 179 4.42 13.40 -10.47
CA ALA A 179 4.05 12.63 -11.64
C ALA A 179 2.98 11.56 -11.33
N GLY A 180 3.16 10.80 -10.27
CA GLY A 180 2.35 9.64 -9.94
C GLY A 180 0.97 10.00 -9.38
N LEU A 181 0.90 10.93 -8.46
CA LEU A 181 -0.35 11.27 -7.77
C LEU A 181 -1.46 11.77 -8.70
N PRO A 182 -1.21 12.73 -9.62
CA PRO A 182 -2.24 13.16 -10.57
C PRO A 182 -2.71 12.03 -11.50
N LEU A 183 -1.79 11.17 -11.95
CA LEU A 183 -2.13 10.01 -12.79
C LEU A 183 -3.04 9.03 -12.05
N VAL A 184 -2.74 8.73 -10.79
CA VAL A 184 -3.55 7.82 -9.96
C VAL A 184 -4.94 8.41 -9.69
N ILE A 185 -5.03 9.69 -9.37
CA ILE A 185 -6.31 10.37 -9.16
C ILE A 185 -7.13 10.38 -10.45
N GLY A 186 -6.53 10.75 -11.58
CA GLY A 186 -7.18 10.73 -12.89
C GLY A 186 -7.66 9.34 -13.27
N PHE A 187 -6.82 8.33 -13.10
CA PHE A 187 -7.17 6.93 -13.34
C PHE A 187 -8.33 6.47 -12.45
N GLY A 188 -8.32 6.85 -11.17
CA GLY A 188 -9.40 6.52 -10.24
C GLY A 188 -10.73 7.17 -10.62
N ILE A 189 -10.73 8.45 -11.02
CA ILE A 189 -11.95 9.15 -11.47
C ILE A 189 -12.51 8.52 -12.75
N ILE A 190 -11.64 8.23 -13.73
CA ILE A 190 -12.02 7.59 -14.98
C ILE A 190 -12.55 6.17 -14.70
N GLY A 191 -11.85 5.38 -13.91
CA GLY A 191 -12.25 4.03 -13.54
C GLY A 191 -13.59 3.97 -12.83
N TYR A 192 -13.87 4.92 -11.94
CA TYR A 192 -15.17 5.09 -11.32
C TYR A 192 -16.27 5.39 -12.36
N GLY A 193 -16.04 6.38 -13.22
CA GLY A 193 -17.02 6.78 -14.24
C GLY A 193 -17.32 5.65 -15.23
N LEU A 194 -16.28 4.95 -15.72
CA LEU A 194 -16.44 3.82 -16.64
C LEU A 194 -17.13 2.64 -15.95
N GLY A 195 -16.75 2.30 -14.73
CA GLY A 195 -17.33 1.20 -13.97
C GLY A 195 -18.82 1.38 -13.79
N MET A 196 -19.25 2.50 -13.22
CA MET A 196 -20.65 2.76 -12.89
C MET A 196 -21.55 3.02 -14.09
N ARG A 197 -21.00 3.47 -15.22
CA ARG A 197 -21.79 3.87 -16.37
C ARG A 197 -21.82 2.82 -17.49
N PHE A 198 -20.73 2.07 -17.68
CA PHE A 198 -20.57 1.20 -18.85
C PHE A 198 -20.33 -0.26 -18.50
N ILE A 199 -19.49 -0.59 -17.51
CA ILE A 199 -19.10 -1.97 -17.23
C ILE A 199 -20.21 -2.68 -16.42
N PHE A 200 -20.63 -2.09 -15.32
CA PHE A 200 -21.75 -2.55 -14.51
C PHE A 200 -22.65 -1.36 -14.20
N PRO A 201 -23.55 -0.98 -15.13
CA PRO A 201 -24.40 0.18 -14.95
C PRO A 201 -25.18 0.11 -13.63
N VAL A 202 -25.08 1.16 -12.82
CA VAL A 202 -25.76 1.24 -11.52
C VAL A 202 -27.04 2.04 -11.72
N SER A 203 -28.17 1.43 -11.38
CA SER A 203 -29.48 2.10 -11.40
C SER A 203 -29.56 3.23 -10.37
N GLU A 204 -30.46 4.18 -10.56
CA GLU A 204 -30.65 5.26 -9.56
C GLU A 204 -31.12 4.69 -8.21
N GLU A 205 -31.85 3.58 -8.22
CA GLU A 205 -32.27 2.84 -7.02
C GLU A 205 -31.08 2.24 -6.27
N ASP A 206 -30.11 1.68 -6.99
CA ASP A 206 -28.93 1.06 -6.40
C ASP A 206 -27.90 2.08 -5.90
N LYS A 207 -28.05 3.35 -6.25
CA LYS A 207 -27.23 4.45 -5.71
C LYS A 207 -27.68 4.93 -4.35
N GLN A 208 -28.85 4.49 -3.88
CA GLN A 208 -29.40 4.86 -2.57
C GLN A 208 -29.17 3.73 -1.54
N PRO A 209 -28.83 4.09 -0.30
CA PRO A 209 -28.72 3.08 0.77
C PRO A 209 -30.09 2.41 1.00
N LYS A 210 -30.12 1.09 0.96
CA LYS A 210 -31.34 0.28 1.11
C LYS A 210 -31.58 -0.19 2.54
N LEU A 211 -30.52 -0.32 3.35
CA LEU A 211 -30.61 -0.71 4.76
C LEU A 211 -30.46 0.51 5.66
N GLN A 212 -31.50 0.79 6.42
CA GLN A 212 -31.41 1.68 7.58
C GLN A 212 -30.56 1.01 8.65
N GLY A 213 -29.57 1.69 9.18
CA GLY A 213 -28.70 1.17 10.25
C GLY A 213 -27.34 0.65 9.83
N GLY A 214 -27.04 0.49 8.54
CA GLY A 214 -25.71 0.02 8.11
C GLY A 214 -24.59 1.01 8.42
N MET A 215 -24.85 2.31 8.35
CA MET A 215 -23.90 3.33 8.78
C MET A 215 -23.69 3.34 10.31
N GLU A 216 -24.69 2.87 11.06
CA GLU A 216 -24.59 2.72 12.53
C GLU A 216 -23.55 1.67 12.92
N SER A 217 -23.40 0.60 12.16
CA SER A 217 -22.37 -0.42 12.41
C SER A 217 -20.96 0.14 12.20
N LEU A 218 -20.77 0.99 11.18
CA LEU A 218 -19.52 1.71 10.97
C LEU A 218 -19.26 2.74 12.06
N GLN A 219 -20.32 3.42 12.51
CA GLN A 219 -20.25 4.37 13.62
C GLN A 219 -19.84 3.66 14.91
N LYS A 220 -20.47 2.53 15.24
CA LYS A 220 -20.07 1.70 16.38
C LYS A 220 -18.62 1.24 16.28
N ALA A 221 -18.20 0.73 15.12
CA ALA A 221 -16.81 0.33 14.88
C ALA A 221 -15.82 1.49 15.04
N TYR A 222 -16.23 2.73 14.72
CA TYR A 222 -15.42 3.91 14.98
C TYR A 222 -15.38 4.28 16.47
N GLU A 223 -16.53 4.22 17.15
CA GLU A 223 -16.64 4.50 18.59
C GLU A 223 -15.89 3.47 19.44
N GLU A 224 -15.88 2.19 19.04
CA GLU A 224 -15.09 1.12 19.69
C GLU A 224 -13.57 1.40 19.68
N LEU A 225 -13.07 2.20 18.74
CA LEU A 225 -11.67 2.62 18.75
C LEU A 225 -11.35 3.56 19.93
N GLY A 226 -12.40 4.18 20.51
CA GLY A 226 -12.26 5.12 21.62
C GLY A 226 -11.55 6.43 21.24
N PRO A 227 -11.12 7.22 22.21
CA PRO A 227 -10.39 8.46 21.98
C PRO A 227 -9.01 8.21 21.36
N PHE A 228 -8.40 9.24 20.76
CA PHE A 228 -7.04 9.15 20.23
C PHE A 228 -6.06 8.75 21.33
N LYS A 229 -5.29 7.70 21.07
CA LYS A 229 -4.27 7.19 21.98
C LYS A 229 -2.94 7.88 21.72
N MET A 230 -2.11 7.99 22.75
CA MET A 230 -0.76 8.60 22.60
C MET A 230 0.09 7.88 21.57
N ASP A 231 -0.10 6.57 21.38
CA ASP A 231 0.66 5.79 20.40
C ASP A 231 0.22 6.12 18.97
N GLU A 232 -1.07 6.41 18.73
CA GLU A 232 -1.54 6.92 17.45
C GLU A 232 -0.90 8.28 17.13
N LEU A 233 -0.84 9.18 18.13
CA LEU A 233 -0.25 10.51 17.96
C LEU A 233 1.25 10.44 17.67
N LYS A 234 1.98 9.57 18.38
CA LYS A 234 3.41 9.31 18.12
C LYS A 234 3.62 8.77 16.70
N ALA A 235 2.79 7.79 16.28
CA ALA A 235 2.87 7.22 14.94
C ALA A 235 2.63 8.28 13.85
N ILE A 236 1.61 9.13 14.03
CA ILE A 236 1.32 10.26 13.13
C ILE A 236 2.51 11.23 13.07
N ALA A 237 3.06 11.60 14.22
CA ALA A 237 4.14 12.56 14.29
C ALA A 237 5.42 12.05 13.61
N ILE A 238 5.82 10.80 13.91
CA ILE A 238 7.03 10.20 13.33
C ILE A 238 6.85 10.01 11.82
N PHE A 239 5.72 9.43 11.39
CA PHE A 239 5.46 9.21 9.98
C PHE A 239 5.29 10.52 9.21
N GLY A 240 4.58 11.49 9.78
CA GLY A 240 4.43 12.82 9.20
C GLY A 240 5.78 13.53 9.01
N LEU A 241 6.70 13.38 9.97
CA LEU A 241 8.07 13.89 9.84
C LEU A 241 8.83 13.20 8.72
N VAL A 242 8.73 11.87 8.60
CA VAL A 242 9.35 11.10 7.49
C VAL A 242 8.82 11.59 6.14
N LEU A 243 7.50 11.75 5.99
CA LEU A 243 6.90 12.27 4.76
C LEU A 243 7.34 13.70 4.45
N LEU A 244 7.45 14.55 5.46
CA LEU A 244 7.88 15.93 5.29
C LEU A 244 9.33 15.98 4.81
N VAL A 245 10.22 15.18 5.42
CA VAL A 245 11.63 15.11 4.99
C VAL A 245 11.71 14.54 3.57
N TRP A 246 10.93 13.52 3.20
CA TRP A 246 10.89 13.04 1.82
C TRP A 246 10.38 14.09 0.83
N ALA A 247 9.33 14.84 1.19
CA ALA A 247 8.79 15.89 0.33
C ALA A 247 9.78 17.05 0.09
N THR A 248 10.77 17.18 0.95
CA THR A 248 11.81 18.24 0.89
C THR A 248 13.18 17.69 0.47
N ASP A 249 13.27 16.47 -0.03
CA ASP A 249 14.52 15.78 -0.36
C ASP A 249 15.40 16.55 -1.37
N LYS A 250 14.78 17.29 -2.29
CA LYS A 250 15.49 18.19 -3.22
C LYS A 250 16.26 19.33 -2.55
N ILE A 251 15.82 19.73 -1.35
CA ILE A 251 16.43 20.87 -0.63
C ILE A 251 17.67 20.43 0.13
N HIS A 252 17.60 19.28 0.80
CA HIS A 252 18.66 18.82 1.71
C HIS A 252 19.47 17.64 1.15
N GLY A 253 19.01 16.96 0.09
CA GLY A 253 19.72 15.85 -0.56
C GLY A 253 19.89 14.59 0.29
N ILE A 254 19.16 14.45 1.42
CA ILE A 254 19.26 13.27 2.27
C ILE A 254 18.61 12.09 1.56
N ASN A 255 19.32 10.97 1.51
CA ASN A 255 18.82 9.75 0.86
C ASN A 255 17.54 9.23 1.54
N ALA A 256 16.52 8.93 0.73
CA ALA A 256 15.20 8.48 1.21
C ALA A 256 15.27 7.23 2.10
N THR A 257 16.21 6.31 1.83
CA THR A 257 16.44 5.13 2.66
C THR A 257 16.87 5.49 4.07
N VAL A 258 17.79 6.44 4.21
CA VAL A 258 18.28 6.87 5.53
C VAL A 258 17.15 7.52 6.34
N VAL A 259 16.31 8.32 5.69
CA VAL A 259 15.14 8.93 6.33
C VAL A 259 14.16 7.85 6.83
N ALA A 260 13.82 6.88 5.98
CA ALA A 260 12.94 5.77 6.36
C ALA A 260 13.53 4.93 7.51
N MET A 261 14.82 4.60 7.43
CA MET A 261 15.51 3.84 8.48
C MET A 261 15.51 4.60 9.80
N THR A 262 15.75 5.90 9.78
CA THR A 262 15.70 6.74 10.98
C THR A 262 14.31 6.71 11.61
N GLY A 263 13.25 6.87 10.80
CA GLY A 263 11.87 6.75 11.27
C GLY A 263 11.57 5.38 11.86
N ALA A 264 12.00 4.30 11.20
CA ALA A 264 11.83 2.93 11.67
C ALA A 264 12.55 2.68 13.00
N VAL A 265 13.80 3.15 13.14
CA VAL A 265 14.57 3.06 14.39
C VAL A 265 13.87 3.79 15.53
N ILE A 266 13.35 5.00 15.29
CA ILE A 266 12.60 5.76 16.29
C ILE A 266 11.35 4.97 16.73
N MET A 267 10.61 4.38 15.81
CA MET A 267 9.39 3.58 16.12
C MET A 267 9.72 2.32 16.92
N LEU A 268 10.87 1.69 16.67
CA LEU A 268 11.34 0.50 17.39
C LEU A 268 12.05 0.83 18.70
N ALA A 269 12.44 2.08 18.91
CA ALA A 269 13.19 2.47 20.09
C ALA A 269 12.36 2.28 21.38
N PRO A 270 12.91 1.60 22.40
CA PRO A 270 12.19 1.23 23.64
C PRO A 270 11.60 2.43 24.38
N GLN A 271 12.17 3.62 24.21
CA GLN A 271 11.72 4.87 24.83
C GLN A 271 10.32 5.28 24.34
N PHE A 272 10.01 4.99 23.06
CA PHE A 272 8.70 5.33 22.48
C PHE A 272 7.65 4.28 22.75
N LYS A 273 8.03 3.03 23.04
CA LYS A 273 7.12 1.88 23.31
C LYS A 273 6.04 1.68 22.22
N LEU A 274 6.38 2.04 20.97
CA LEU A 274 5.41 2.01 19.87
C LEU A 274 5.40 0.65 19.20
N LEU A 275 6.58 0.11 18.85
CA LEU A 275 6.75 -1.19 18.21
C LEU A 275 7.79 -2.04 18.95
N ASN A 276 7.56 -3.35 18.96
CA ASN A 276 8.60 -4.35 19.18
C ASN A 276 8.89 -5.03 17.85
N TRP A 277 10.05 -5.67 17.74
CA TRP A 277 10.41 -6.38 16.51
C TRP A 277 9.39 -7.46 16.10
N ASN A 278 8.75 -8.10 17.07
CA ASN A 278 7.73 -9.14 16.84
C ASN A 278 6.40 -8.57 16.29
N ASP A 279 6.18 -7.26 16.38
CA ASP A 279 5.01 -6.60 15.80
C ASP A 279 5.21 -6.25 14.32
N VAL A 280 6.44 -6.42 13.81
CA VAL A 280 6.80 -6.02 12.45
C VAL A 280 6.57 -7.18 11.50
N ASP A 281 5.74 -6.96 10.50
CA ASP A 281 5.46 -7.92 9.44
C ASP A 281 6.27 -7.56 8.18
N ILE A 282 7.44 -8.15 8.04
CA ILE A 282 8.30 -8.01 6.85
C ILE A 282 8.15 -9.26 5.99
N PRO A 283 7.65 -9.13 4.76
CA PRO A 283 7.56 -10.24 3.84
C PRO A 283 8.95 -10.55 3.24
N TRP A 284 9.78 -11.24 3.98
CA TRP A 284 11.16 -11.56 3.60
C TRP A 284 11.27 -12.25 2.24
N HIS A 285 10.28 -13.06 1.88
CA HIS A 285 10.20 -13.69 0.57
C HIS A 285 10.14 -12.66 -0.58
N LEU A 286 9.49 -11.52 -0.37
CA LEU A 286 9.47 -10.43 -1.36
C LEU A 286 10.81 -9.67 -1.37
N MET A 287 11.47 -9.55 -0.22
CA MET A 287 12.80 -8.91 -0.15
C MET A 287 13.84 -9.73 -0.91
N ILE A 288 13.82 -11.05 -0.75
CA ILE A 288 14.72 -11.98 -1.47
C ILE A 288 14.39 -11.97 -2.97
N PHE A 289 13.11 -11.87 -3.35
CA PHE A 289 12.71 -11.80 -4.75
C PHE A 289 13.17 -10.51 -5.42
N SER A 290 13.16 -9.39 -4.69
CA SER A 290 13.50 -8.06 -5.23
C SER A 290 15.02 -7.75 -5.20
N ALA A 291 15.82 -8.56 -4.50
CA ALA A 291 17.28 -8.44 -4.45
C ALA A 291 17.95 -8.99 -5.71
#